data_b5472820bb3082bf699c3b0e8dfe8bc9
#
_entry.id   b5472820bb3082bf699c3b0e8dfe8bc9
#
_cell.length_a   1.000
_cell.length_b   1.000
_cell.length_c   1.000
_cell.angle_alpha   90.00
_cell.angle_beta   90.00
_cell.angle_gamma   90.00
#
_symmetry.space_group_name_H-M   'P 1'
#
loop_
_entity.id
_entity.type
_entity.pdbx_description
1 polymer ?
#
loop_
_entity_poly.entity_id
_entity_poly.type
_entity_poly.pdbx_seq_one_letter_code
_entity_poly.pdbx_strand_id
1 'polypeptide(L)'
;MQLIDGIKTRRSVRKFEDKKVPHEVLEQIVEAGDELKRAVSSYDEAREILNTETDKELKEMAEMEIEELDAKIPELESKVKMLLVPADPEDSKNVILEIRAGTGGDEASLFAGDLFRMYTKFCESKRWKIEITNYSEGTSGGYKEIVANITGDGVYGIMKYESGVHRVQRVPATETQGRVHTSAATVAVLPEAEEVDVVLNPADIRKDTYCSSGPGGQSVNTTYSAIRLTHIPTGIVVTCQDEKSQLKNLAKAMTELRSRIYAIEHQKYLDEIATKRKTMVSTGDRSAKIRTYNYPQGRVTDHRINLTLYNLAAVMDGELGEIIEKLQIEENTEKLKESGF
;
A
#
# COMPACT_ATOMS: atom_id res chain seq x y z
N MET A 1 -25.78 5.71 -20.09
CA MET A 1 -27.14 5.66 -19.52
C MET A 1 -27.24 4.87 -18.21
N GLN A 2 -26.66 3.68 -18.08
CA GLN A 2 -26.76 2.86 -16.85
C GLN A 2 -26.10 3.47 -15.59
N LEU A 3 -24.99 4.21 -15.69
CA LEU A 3 -24.28 4.77 -14.54
C LEU A 3 -25.05 5.93 -13.87
N ILE A 4 -25.58 6.85 -14.67
CA ILE A 4 -26.35 8.01 -14.18
C ILE A 4 -27.67 7.54 -13.56
N ASP A 5 -28.34 6.54 -14.14
CA ASP A 5 -29.54 5.94 -13.57
C ASP A 5 -29.20 5.15 -12.30
N GLY A 6 -28.06 4.47 -12.24
CA GLY A 6 -27.56 3.80 -11.03
C GLY A 6 -27.32 4.78 -9.87
N ILE A 7 -26.73 5.93 -10.15
CA ILE A 7 -26.48 6.99 -9.14
C ILE A 7 -27.83 7.59 -8.66
N LYS A 8 -28.79 7.83 -9.57
CA LYS A 8 -30.10 8.42 -9.23
C LYS A 8 -31.04 7.45 -8.52
N THR A 9 -30.94 6.15 -8.78
CA THR A 9 -31.86 5.14 -8.26
C THR A 9 -31.39 4.44 -6.99
N ARG A 10 -30.13 4.61 -6.59
CA ARG A 10 -29.57 3.98 -5.39
C ARG A 10 -30.19 4.52 -4.11
N ARG A 11 -31.15 3.80 -3.54
CA ARG A 11 -31.92 4.19 -2.35
C ARG A 11 -31.36 3.74 -1.00
N SER A 12 -30.21 3.04 -0.94
CA SER A 12 -29.71 2.55 0.34
C SER A 12 -28.21 2.55 0.43
N VAL A 13 -27.64 3.63 0.95
CA VAL A 13 -26.31 3.59 1.59
C VAL A 13 -26.54 3.22 3.05
N ARG A 14 -26.09 2.04 3.47
CA ARG A 14 -26.35 1.49 4.83
C ARG A 14 -25.34 1.94 5.89
N LYS A 15 -24.19 2.48 5.49
CA LYS A 15 -23.18 3.01 6.42
C LYS A 15 -22.30 4.04 5.69
N PHE A 16 -22.20 5.23 6.22
CA PHE A 16 -21.18 6.21 5.84
C PHE A 16 -20.06 6.12 6.87
N GLU A 17 -18.82 6.07 6.42
CA GLU A 17 -17.70 6.41 7.30
C GLU A 17 -17.70 7.93 7.48
N ASP A 18 -17.47 8.38 8.72
CA ASP A 18 -17.46 9.81 9.10
C ASP A 18 -16.16 10.52 8.63
N LYS A 19 -15.60 10.10 7.48
CA LYS A 19 -14.44 10.72 6.84
C LYS A 19 -14.89 11.80 5.87
N LYS A 20 -14.45 13.03 6.12
CA LYS A 20 -14.67 14.14 5.17
C LYS A 20 -13.83 13.88 3.92
N VAL A 21 -14.49 13.79 2.76
CA VAL A 21 -13.82 13.77 1.47
C VAL A 21 -13.15 15.15 1.25
N PRO A 22 -11.86 15.23 0.87
CA PRO A 22 -11.21 16.51 0.57
C PRO A 22 -11.99 17.30 -0.49
N HIS A 23 -12.05 18.61 -0.33
CA HIS A 23 -12.84 19.49 -1.22
C HIS A 23 -12.38 19.40 -2.67
N GLU A 24 -11.07 19.31 -2.88
CA GLU A 24 -10.44 19.15 -4.19
C GLU A 24 -10.91 17.88 -4.92
N VAL A 25 -11.04 16.76 -4.21
CA VAL A 25 -11.54 15.50 -4.78
C VAL A 25 -13.02 15.61 -5.15
N LEU A 26 -13.81 16.29 -4.31
CA LEU A 26 -15.22 16.56 -4.63
C LEU A 26 -15.37 17.44 -5.86
N GLU A 27 -14.55 18.48 -6.01
CA GLU A 27 -14.53 19.34 -7.18
C GLU A 27 -14.19 18.54 -8.45
N GLN A 28 -13.16 17.70 -8.41
CA GLN A 28 -12.78 16.84 -9.54
C GLN A 28 -13.90 15.86 -9.93
N ILE A 29 -14.59 15.26 -8.97
CA ILE A 29 -15.73 14.36 -9.22
C ILE A 29 -16.89 15.13 -9.89
N VAL A 30 -17.19 16.32 -9.40
CA VAL A 30 -18.26 17.17 -9.94
C VAL A 30 -17.91 17.62 -11.37
N GLU A 31 -16.68 18.10 -11.61
CA GLU A 31 -16.23 18.51 -12.94
C GLU A 31 -16.31 17.36 -13.95
N ALA A 32 -15.76 16.19 -13.60
CA ALA A 32 -15.77 15.02 -14.47
C ALA A 32 -17.21 14.52 -14.71
N GLY A 33 -18.08 14.56 -13.69
CA GLY A 33 -19.50 14.23 -13.79
C GLY A 33 -20.27 15.20 -14.68
N ASP A 34 -20.00 16.51 -14.61
CA ASP A 34 -20.61 17.49 -15.47
C ASP A 34 -20.12 17.40 -16.92
N GLU A 35 -18.83 17.06 -17.14
CA GLU A 35 -18.28 16.81 -18.46
C GLU A 35 -18.95 15.59 -19.12
N LEU A 36 -19.06 14.48 -18.39
CA LEU A 36 -19.77 13.29 -18.85
C LEU A 36 -21.24 13.57 -19.16
N LYS A 37 -21.93 14.32 -18.30
CA LYS A 37 -23.32 14.70 -18.50
C LYS A 37 -23.53 15.51 -19.75
N ARG A 38 -22.63 16.48 -20.04
CA ARG A 38 -22.68 17.28 -21.28
C ARG A 38 -22.45 16.39 -22.49
N ALA A 39 -21.44 15.54 -22.48
CA ALA A 39 -21.15 14.63 -23.58
C ALA A 39 -22.35 13.71 -23.89
N VAL A 40 -23.00 13.15 -22.87
CA VAL A 40 -24.22 12.33 -23.05
C VAL A 40 -25.39 13.15 -23.56
N SER A 41 -25.60 14.39 -23.11
CA SER A 41 -26.62 15.29 -23.65
C SER A 41 -26.39 15.59 -25.12
N SER A 42 -25.17 16.00 -25.51
CA SER A 42 -24.82 16.24 -26.92
C SER A 42 -25.02 15.00 -27.80
N TYR A 43 -24.67 13.83 -27.28
CA TYR A 43 -24.89 12.54 -27.99
C TYR A 43 -26.37 12.29 -28.24
N ASP A 44 -27.22 12.48 -27.20
CA ASP A 44 -28.66 12.30 -27.32
C ASP A 44 -29.28 13.32 -28.30
N GLU A 45 -28.82 14.60 -28.27
CA GLU A 45 -29.24 15.65 -29.21
C GLU A 45 -28.83 15.35 -30.66
N ALA A 46 -27.59 14.95 -30.90
CA ALA A 46 -27.10 14.56 -32.23
C ALA A 46 -27.89 13.35 -32.78
N ARG A 47 -28.22 12.38 -31.91
CA ARG A 47 -29.03 11.22 -32.28
C ARG A 47 -30.50 11.60 -32.59
N GLU A 48 -31.07 12.58 -31.94
CA GLU A 48 -32.39 13.11 -32.23
C GLU A 48 -32.41 13.84 -33.59
N ILE A 49 -31.37 14.64 -33.90
CA ILE A 49 -31.19 15.30 -35.19
C ILE A 49 -31.12 14.27 -36.32
N LEU A 50 -30.36 13.20 -36.18
CA LEU A 50 -30.29 12.13 -37.18
C LEU A 50 -31.65 11.47 -37.50
N ASN A 51 -32.52 11.37 -36.48
CA ASN A 51 -33.82 10.72 -36.63
C ASN A 51 -34.93 11.65 -37.11
N THR A 52 -34.83 12.97 -36.82
CA THR A 52 -35.94 13.91 -37.08
C THR A 52 -35.66 14.83 -38.28
N GLU A 53 -34.41 15.21 -38.53
CA GLU A 53 -34.07 16.13 -39.58
C GLU A 53 -34.01 15.50 -40.95
N THR A 54 -34.31 16.28 -42.01
CA THR A 54 -34.27 15.86 -43.42
C THR A 54 -33.08 16.46 -44.16
N ASP A 55 -32.44 17.47 -43.59
CA ASP A 55 -31.28 18.14 -44.20
C ASP A 55 -30.05 17.23 -44.14
N LYS A 56 -29.40 17.06 -45.32
CA LYS A 56 -28.27 16.16 -45.46
C LYS A 56 -27.00 16.68 -44.78
N GLU A 57 -26.77 18.00 -44.80
CA GLU A 57 -25.59 18.59 -44.15
C GLU A 57 -25.68 18.47 -42.63
N LEU A 58 -26.85 18.71 -42.05
CA LEU A 58 -27.08 18.55 -40.62
C LEU A 58 -26.93 17.09 -40.15
N LYS A 59 -27.33 16.13 -40.98
CA LYS A 59 -27.13 14.70 -40.69
C LYS A 59 -25.65 14.30 -40.72
N GLU A 60 -24.90 14.78 -41.73
CA GLU A 60 -23.46 14.51 -41.80
C GLU A 60 -22.70 15.10 -40.58
N MET A 61 -23.07 16.30 -40.14
CA MET A 61 -22.52 16.89 -38.92
C MET A 61 -22.86 16.07 -37.66
N ALA A 62 -24.11 15.63 -37.52
CA ALA A 62 -24.56 14.82 -36.38
C ALA A 62 -23.89 13.43 -36.34
N GLU A 63 -23.66 12.81 -37.53
CA GLU A 63 -22.91 11.56 -37.64
C GLU A 63 -21.45 11.70 -37.14
N MET A 64 -20.77 12.77 -37.55
CA MET A 64 -19.39 13.05 -37.10
C MET A 64 -19.32 13.32 -35.58
N GLU A 65 -20.28 14.07 -35.04
CA GLU A 65 -20.35 14.34 -33.60
C GLU A 65 -20.63 13.07 -32.80
N ILE A 66 -21.48 12.18 -33.26
CA ILE A 66 -21.76 10.89 -32.64
C ILE A 66 -20.49 10.01 -32.65
N GLU A 67 -19.74 9.95 -33.76
CA GLU A 67 -18.52 9.15 -33.86
C GLU A 67 -17.45 9.65 -32.87
N GLU A 68 -17.31 10.97 -32.71
CA GLU A 68 -16.39 11.56 -31.73
C GLU A 68 -16.84 11.25 -30.28
N LEU A 69 -18.13 11.39 -29.97
CA LEU A 69 -18.69 11.17 -28.67
C LEU A 69 -18.72 9.69 -28.26
N ASP A 70 -18.91 8.75 -29.21
CA ASP A 70 -18.83 7.32 -28.99
C ASP A 70 -17.46 6.86 -28.48
N ALA A 71 -16.39 7.54 -28.90
CA ALA A 71 -15.05 7.28 -28.36
C ALA A 71 -14.85 7.98 -27.00
N LYS A 72 -15.36 9.20 -26.83
CA LYS A 72 -15.10 10.05 -25.64
C LYS A 72 -15.92 9.65 -24.42
N ILE A 73 -17.16 9.23 -24.59
CA ILE A 73 -18.06 8.85 -23.48
C ILE A 73 -17.48 7.72 -22.63
N PRO A 74 -16.99 6.59 -23.18
CA PRO A 74 -16.38 5.52 -22.39
C PRO A 74 -15.16 5.96 -21.58
N GLU A 75 -14.35 6.90 -22.13
CA GLU A 75 -13.20 7.46 -21.42
C GLU A 75 -13.64 8.30 -20.21
N LEU A 76 -14.65 9.15 -20.41
CA LEU A 76 -15.22 9.96 -19.32
C LEU A 76 -15.91 9.10 -18.26
N GLU A 77 -16.63 8.05 -18.66
CA GLU A 77 -17.19 7.08 -17.72
C GLU A 77 -16.11 6.41 -16.87
N SER A 78 -15.02 5.96 -17.50
CA SER A 78 -13.88 5.39 -16.79
C SER A 78 -13.25 6.38 -15.81
N LYS A 79 -13.06 7.64 -16.23
CA LYS A 79 -12.53 8.72 -15.39
C LYS A 79 -13.41 8.98 -14.16
N VAL A 80 -14.73 9.10 -14.35
CA VAL A 80 -15.68 9.28 -13.23
C VAL A 80 -15.67 8.07 -12.30
N LYS A 81 -15.65 6.85 -12.84
CA LYS A 81 -15.56 5.62 -12.04
C LYS A 81 -14.30 5.59 -11.19
N MET A 82 -13.14 5.96 -11.74
CA MET A 82 -11.88 6.02 -10.99
C MET A 82 -11.93 7.03 -9.85
N LEU A 83 -12.51 8.21 -10.07
CA LEU A 83 -12.66 9.24 -9.04
C LEU A 83 -13.62 8.84 -7.91
N LEU A 84 -14.54 7.91 -8.17
CA LEU A 84 -15.49 7.40 -7.16
C LEU A 84 -14.90 6.28 -6.29
N VAL A 85 -13.74 5.71 -6.65
CA VAL A 85 -13.05 4.73 -5.80
C VAL A 85 -12.43 5.47 -4.61
N PRO A 86 -12.77 5.09 -3.37
CA PRO A 86 -12.18 5.75 -2.21
C PRO A 86 -10.67 5.50 -2.18
N ALA A 87 -9.89 6.58 -2.06
CA ALA A 87 -8.44 6.48 -1.89
C ALA A 87 -8.13 5.74 -0.59
N ASP A 88 -7.19 4.80 -0.65
CA ASP A 88 -6.68 4.13 0.53
C ASP A 88 -5.83 5.14 1.34
N PRO A 89 -6.12 5.36 2.62
CA PRO A 89 -5.31 6.28 3.44
C PRO A 89 -3.85 5.84 3.57
N GLU A 90 -3.53 4.56 3.34
CA GLU A 90 -2.16 4.08 3.33
C GLU A 90 -1.40 4.49 2.05
N ASP A 91 -2.10 4.79 0.94
CA ASP A 91 -1.46 5.10 -0.35
C ASP A 91 -0.54 6.33 -0.32
N SER A 92 -0.78 7.28 0.59
CA SER A 92 0.06 8.47 0.78
C SER A 92 1.32 8.24 1.61
N LYS A 93 1.47 7.07 2.23
CA LYS A 93 2.59 6.75 3.11
C LYS A 93 3.90 6.52 2.34
N ASN A 94 5.02 6.75 3.02
CA ASN A 94 6.33 6.28 2.56
C ASN A 94 6.40 4.76 2.63
N VAL A 95 7.46 4.21 2.05
CA VAL A 95 7.61 2.76 1.87
C VAL A 95 8.93 2.25 2.44
N ILE A 96 8.84 1.10 3.10
CA ILE A 96 9.98 0.22 3.36
C ILE A 96 9.98 -0.87 2.28
N LEU A 97 10.96 -0.81 1.38
CA LEU A 97 11.18 -1.78 0.31
C LEU A 97 12.17 -2.85 0.79
N GLU A 98 11.74 -4.10 0.82
CA GLU A 98 12.59 -5.25 1.10
C GLU A 98 12.70 -6.14 -0.11
N ILE A 99 13.91 -6.46 -0.54
CA ILE A 99 14.17 -7.40 -1.61
C ILE A 99 15.05 -8.52 -1.05
N ARG A 100 14.62 -9.76 -1.23
CA ARG A 100 15.36 -10.94 -0.78
C ARG A 100 15.61 -11.92 -1.93
N ALA A 101 16.80 -12.45 -2.00
CA ALA A 101 17.09 -13.57 -2.87
C ALA A 101 16.26 -14.79 -2.46
N GLY A 102 15.53 -15.37 -3.41
CA GLY A 102 14.75 -16.58 -3.23
C GLY A 102 15.50 -17.82 -3.74
N THR A 103 14.76 -18.72 -4.39
CA THR A 103 15.33 -19.92 -4.99
C THR A 103 16.22 -19.60 -6.19
N GLY A 104 17.49 -20.01 -6.18
CA GLY A 104 18.42 -19.81 -7.31
C GLY A 104 19.87 -19.59 -6.91
N GLY A 105 20.20 -19.64 -5.61
CA GLY A 105 21.57 -19.46 -5.14
C GLY A 105 22.14 -18.07 -5.49
N ASP A 106 23.38 -18.01 -5.97
CA ASP A 106 24.08 -16.77 -6.31
C ASP A 106 23.35 -15.95 -7.38
N GLU A 107 22.72 -16.62 -8.35
CA GLU A 107 21.95 -15.94 -9.40
C GLU A 107 20.72 -15.18 -8.82
N ALA A 108 20.08 -15.72 -7.79
CA ALA A 108 18.98 -15.04 -7.11
C ALA A 108 19.47 -13.76 -6.40
N SER A 109 20.69 -13.78 -5.85
CA SER A 109 21.31 -12.60 -5.22
C SER A 109 21.68 -11.53 -6.25
N LEU A 110 22.20 -11.93 -7.41
CA LEU A 110 22.47 -11.02 -8.53
C LEU A 110 21.17 -10.39 -9.04
N PHE A 111 20.12 -11.20 -9.19
CA PHE A 111 18.80 -10.71 -9.63
C PHE A 111 18.17 -9.76 -8.62
N ALA A 112 18.32 -10.00 -7.31
CA ALA A 112 17.88 -9.05 -6.28
C ALA A 112 18.59 -7.69 -6.42
N GLY A 113 19.87 -7.69 -6.77
CA GLY A 113 20.62 -6.47 -7.10
C GLY A 113 20.11 -5.76 -8.34
N ASP A 114 19.75 -6.51 -9.39
CA ASP A 114 19.17 -5.94 -10.62
C ASP A 114 17.79 -5.32 -10.35
N LEU A 115 16.95 -5.98 -9.56
CA LEU A 115 15.64 -5.43 -9.14
C LEU A 115 15.82 -4.14 -8.31
N PHE A 116 16.75 -4.13 -7.38
CA PHE A 116 17.03 -2.93 -6.59
C PHE A 116 17.50 -1.76 -7.48
N ARG A 117 18.37 -2.01 -8.46
CA ARG A 117 18.78 -1.02 -9.45
C ARG A 117 17.59 -0.51 -10.27
N MET A 118 16.72 -1.41 -10.72
CA MET A 118 15.49 -1.06 -11.45
C MET A 118 14.62 -0.11 -10.63
N TYR A 119 14.36 -0.44 -9.35
CA TYR A 119 13.56 0.42 -8.48
C TYR A 119 14.26 1.74 -8.15
N THR A 120 15.58 1.76 -8.01
CA THR A 120 16.33 3.02 -7.83
C THR A 120 16.12 3.96 -9.00
N LYS A 121 16.25 3.48 -10.25
CA LYS A 121 15.99 4.28 -11.45
C LYS A 121 14.52 4.73 -11.55
N PHE A 122 13.58 3.87 -11.18
CA PHE A 122 12.17 4.24 -11.12
C PHE A 122 11.92 5.37 -10.10
N CYS A 123 12.49 5.27 -8.90
CA CYS A 123 12.40 6.32 -7.88
C CYS A 123 13.00 7.64 -8.37
N GLU A 124 14.15 7.61 -9.04
CA GLU A 124 14.77 8.79 -9.65
C GLU A 124 13.85 9.46 -10.68
N SER A 125 13.19 8.66 -11.54
CA SER A 125 12.25 9.18 -12.53
C SER A 125 11.03 9.88 -11.90
N LYS A 126 10.59 9.38 -10.74
CA LYS A 126 9.49 9.96 -9.95
C LYS A 126 9.95 11.07 -8.99
N ARG A 127 11.26 11.36 -8.91
CA ARG A 127 11.88 12.29 -7.96
C ARG A 127 11.67 11.89 -6.50
N TRP A 128 11.58 10.59 -6.24
CA TRP A 128 11.53 10.03 -4.89
C TRP A 128 12.92 9.81 -4.37
N LYS A 129 13.08 9.95 -3.05
CA LYS A 129 14.33 9.67 -2.37
C LYS A 129 14.35 8.23 -1.93
N ILE A 130 15.43 7.49 -2.24
CA ILE A 130 15.66 6.13 -1.76
C ILE A 130 16.91 6.10 -0.89
N GLU A 131 16.80 5.51 0.30
CA GLU A 131 17.89 5.37 1.28
C GLU A 131 18.00 3.92 1.74
N ILE A 132 19.19 3.33 1.57
CA ILE A 132 19.44 1.96 2.05
C ILE A 132 19.55 1.99 3.56
N THR A 133 18.71 1.18 4.23
CA THR A 133 18.70 1.05 5.70
C THR A 133 19.53 -0.13 6.14
N ASN A 134 19.43 -1.25 5.43
CA ASN A 134 20.16 -2.48 5.75
C ASN A 134 20.41 -3.31 4.48
N TYR A 135 21.51 -4.04 4.43
CA TYR A 135 21.75 -4.99 3.35
C TYR A 135 22.68 -6.14 3.77
N SER A 136 22.54 -7.27 3.10
CA SER A 136 23.43 -8.42 3.20
C SER A 136 23.87 -8.82 1.79
N GLU A 137 25.17 -8.82 1.53
CA GLU A 137 25.73 -9.13 0.21
C GLU A 137 25.67 -10.62 -0.11
N GLY A 138 25.50 -10.92 -1.39
CA GLY A 138 25.66 -12.27 -1.94
C GLY A 138 27.13 -12.68 -2.08
N THR A 139 27.39 -13.96 -2.10
CA THR A 139 28.77 -14.53 -2.25
C THR A 139 29.41 -14.18 -3.59
N SER A 140 28.61 -14.06 -4.64
CA SER A 140 29.05 -13.74 -6.02
C SER A 140 28.66 -12.34 -6.46
N GLY A 141 28.35 -11.44 -5.51
CA GLY A 141 27.80 -10.11 -5.73
C GLY A 141 26.26 -10.08 -5.60
N GLY A 142 25.69 -8.87 -5.79
CA GLY A 142 24.27 -8.65 -5.54
C GLY A 142 23.92 -8.71 -4.06
N TYR A 143 22.65 -8.93 -3.73
CA TYR A 143 22.16 -8.91 -2.36
C TYR A 143 21.43 -10.21 -2.00
N LYS A 144 21.77 -10.81 -0.85
CA LYS A 144 20.91 -11.81 -0.20
C LYS A 144 19.64 -11.17 0.33
N GLU A 145 19.80 -9.97 0.89
CA GLU A 145 18.73 -9.13 1.38
C GLU A 145 19.15 -7.67 1.25
N ILE A 146 18.24 -6.81 0.85
CA ILE A 146 18.41 -5.37 0.88
C ILE A 146 17.11 -4.72 1.33
N VAL A 147 17.22 -3.77 2.26
CA VAL A 147 16.12 -2.98 2.81
C VAL A 147 16.41 -1.52 2.56
N ALA A 148 15.46 -0.81 1.98
CA ALA A 148 15.58 0.62 1.69
C ALA A 148 14.27 1.34 2.04
N ASN A 149 14.40 2.57 2.53
CA ASN A 149 13.29 3.49 2.72
C ASN A 149 13.11 4.34 1.47
N ILE A 150 11.88 4.45 0.98
CA ILE A 150 11.51 5.31 -0.15
C ILE A 150 10.56 6.37 0.36
N THR A 151 10.95 7.65 0.19
CA THR A 151 10.19 8.80 0.63
C THR A 151 9.79 9.67 -0.54
N GLY A 152 8.55 10.12 -0.57
CA GLY A 152 7.98 10.94 -1.63
C GLY A 152 6.46 10.98 -1.55
N ASP A 153 5.84 11.57 -2.55
CA ASP A 153 4.39 11.69 -2.62
C ASP A 153 3.75 10.43 -3.21
N GLY A 154 2.78 9.85 -2.50
CA GLY A 154 2.00 8.70 -2.97
C GLY A 154 2.81 7.43 -3.23
N VAL A 155 3.94 7.25 -2.55
CA VAL A 155 4.89 6.15 -2.83
C VAL A 155 4.24 4.80 -2.64
N TYR A 156 3.52 4.59 -1.52
CA TYR A 156 2.91 3.29 -1.23
C TYR A 156 1.83 2.92 -2.25
N GLY A 157 0.98 3.88 -2.63
CA GLY A 157 -0.09 3.67 -3.61
C GLY A 157 0.40 3.19 -4.99
N ILE A 158 1.66 3.49 -5.31
CA ILE A 158 2.31 3.08 -6.57
C ILE A 158 3.13 1.81 -6.38
N MET A 159 3.95 1.75 -5.33
CA MET A 159 4.88 0.64 -5.12
C MET A 159 4.22 -0.64 -4.59
N LYS A 160 3.04 -0.58 -3.96
CA LYS A 160 2.33 -1.75 -3.42
C LYS A 160 2.14 -2.88 -4.45
N TYR A 161 2.01 -2.53 -5.72
CA TYR A 161 1.87 -3.48 -6.83
C TYR A 161 3.13 -4.29 -7.16
N GLU A 162 4.28 -3.89 -6.63
CA GLU A 162 5.53 -4.60 -6.82
C GLU A 162 5.77 -5.72 -5.78
N SER A 163 4.88 -5.81 -4.75
CA SER A 163 4.98 -6.86 -3.73
C SER A 163 4.69 -8.24 -4.29
N GLY A 164 5.62 -9.18 -4.10
CA GLY A 164 5.44 -10.57 -4.50
C GLY A 164 6.73 -11.27 -4.94
N VAL A 165 6.58 -12.38 -5.66
CA VAL A 165 7.69 -13.18 -6.16
C VAL A 165 8.00 -12.80 -7.62
N HIS A 166 9.19 -12.31 -7.87
CA HIS A 166 9.72 -11.99 -9.20
C HIS A 166 10.59 -13.13 -9.70
N ARG A 167 10.33 -13.61 -10.90
CA ARG A 167 11.06 -14.73 -11.52
C ARG A 167 11.91 -14.27 -12.69
N VAL A 168 13.16 -14.63 -12.73
CA VAL A 168 14.06 -14.37 -13.86
C VAL A 168 14.39 -15.65 -14.61
N GLN A 169 14.47 -15.55 -15.93
CA GLN A 169 14.94 -16.59 -16.84
C GLN A 169 16.07 -16.00 -17.69
N ARG A 170 17.31 -16.37 -17.37
CA ARG A 170 18.50 -15.94 -18.13
C ARG A 170 19.63 -16.95 -17.97
N VAL A 171 20.66 -16.82 -18.78
CA VAL A 171 21.94 -17.50 -18.56
C VAL A 171 22.68 -16.72 -17.47
N PRO A 172 22.94 -17.29 -16.28
CA PRO A 172 23.65 -16.58 -15.21
C PRO A 172 25.08 -16.22 -15.64
N ALA A 173 25.60 -15.15 -15.06
CA ALA A 173 27.03 -14.81 -15.23
C ALA A 173 27.97 -15.89 -14.66
N THR A 174 27.50 -16.73 -13.77
CA THR A 174 28.20 -17.86 -13.14
C THR A 174 28.09 -19.17 -13.94
N GLU A 175 27.30 -19.22 -15.02
CA GLU A 175 27.05 -20.41 -15.82
C GLU A 175 28.06 -20.47 -16.98
N THR A 176 28.82 -21.55 -17.05
CA THR A 176 29.87 -21.75 -18.08
C THR A 176 29.37 -22.50 -19.32
N GLN A 177 28.24 -23.21 -19.23
CA GLN A 177 27.69 -24.05 -20.31
C GLN A 177 26.55 -23.40 -21.09
N GLY A 178 26.24 -22.13 -20.82
CA GLY A 178 25.23 -21.37 -21.52
C GLY A 178 23.78 -21.83 -21.27
N ARG A 179 23.50 -22.56 -20.18
CA ARG A 179 22.16 -23.02 -19.84
C ARG A 179 21.34 -21.89 -19.25
N VAL A 180 20.08 -21.80 -19.67
CA VAL A 180 19.11 -20.86 -19.08
C VAL A 180 18.70 -21.37 -17.69
N HIS A 181 18.95 -20.59 -16.66
CA HIS A 181 18.49 -20.86 -15.31
C HIS A 181 17.22 -20.08 -15.00
N THR A 182 16.45 -20.60 -14.06
CA THR A 182 15.27 -19.93 -13.53
C THR A 182 15.51 -19.65 -12.05
N SER A 183 15.61 -18.38 -11.70
CA SER A 183 15.80 -17.92 -10.32
C SER A 183 14.65 -17.01 -9.90
N ALA A 184 14.50 -16.82 -8.61
CA ALA A 184 13.45 -15.97 -8.05
C ALA A 184 14.01 -15.06 -6.96
N ALA A 185 13.44 -13.87 -6.86
CA ALA A 185 13.63 -12.95 -5.75
C ALA A 185 12.26 -12.50 -5.24
N THR A 186 12.18 -12.17 -3.96
CA THR A 186 10.95 -11.71 -3.34
C THR A 186 11.06 -10.23 -3.05
N VAL A 187 10.00 -9.50 -3.34
CA VAL A 187 9.87 -8.07 -3.07
C VAL A 187 8.72 -7.89 -2.09
N ALA A 188 8.97 -7.23 -0.97
CA ALA A 188 7.94 -6.81 -0.03
C ALA A 188 7.96 -5.28 0.05
N VAL A 189 6.79 -4.67 -0.14
CA VAL A 189 6.57 -3.23 -0.05
C VAL A 189 5.65 -3.01 1.13
N LEU A 190 6.19 -2.43 2.19
CA LEU A 190 5.48 -2.19 3.44
C LEU A 190 5.29 -0.69 3.63
N PRO A 191 4.12 -0.21 4.06
CA PRO A 191 3.96 1.19 4.41
C PRO A 191 4.82 1.54 5.62
N GLU A 192 5.42 2.72 5.60
CA GLU A 192 6.15 3.24 6.76
C GLU A 192 5.18 3.43 7.93
N ALA A 193 5.61 2.94 9.10
CA ALA A 193 4.81 3.08 10.31
C ALA A 193 4.84 4.51 10.83
N GLU A 194 3.71 4.97 11.29
CA GLU A 194 3.66 6.11 12.20
C GLU A 194 4.17 5.68 13.58
N GLU A 195 4.84 6.58 14.29
CA GLU A 195 5.24 6.31 15.67
C GLU A 195 4.01 5.97 16.51
N VAL A 196 4.08 4.85 17.22
CA VAL A 196 2.99 4.41 18.11
C VAL A 196 3.01 5.31 19.35
N ASP A 197 2.24 6.38 19.34
CA ASP A 197 2.04 7.24 20.50
C ASP A 197 1.07 6.57 21.48
N VAL A 198 1.60 6.05 22.59
CA VAL A 198 0.78 5.50 23.67
C VAL A 198 0.22 6.65 24.54
N VAL A 199 -1.00 7.03 24.26
CA VAL A 199 -1.75 7.95 25.10
C VAL A 199 -2.44 7.19 26.23
N LEU A 200 -1.95 7.36 27.46
CA LEU A 200 -2.58 6.77 28.64
C LEU A 200 -3.75 7.64 29.10
N ASN A 201 -4.96 7.11 29.01
CA ASN A 201 -6.13 7.77 29.59
C ASN A 201 -6.16 7.52 31.11
N PRO A 202 -6.16 8.53 31.96
CA PRO A 202 -6.21 8.36 33.41
C PRO A 202 -7.45 7.57 33.90
N ALA A 203 -8.55 7.62 33.14
CA ALA A 203 -9.78 6.88 33.48
C ALA A 203 -9.61 5.36 33.37
N ASP A 204 -8.66 4.90 32.54
CA ASP A 204 -8.39 3.49 32.32
C ASP A 204 -7.36 2.91 33.31
N ILE A 205 -6.87 3.74 34.25
CA ILE A 205 -5.84 3.35 35.20
C ILE A 205 -6.45 3.29 36.61
N ARG A 206 -6.54 2.08 37.17
CA ARG A 206 -6.87 1.92 38.58
C ARG A 206 -5.61 2.05 39.42
N LYS A 207 -5.66 2.95 40.39
CA LYS A 207 -4.58 3.19 41.35
C LYS A 207 -4.93 2.62 42.72
N ASP A 208 -4.13 1.69 43.21
CA ASP A 208 -4.22 1.13 44.54
C ASP A 208 -2.96 1.55 45.34
N THR A 209 -3.14 1.94 46.61
CA THR A 209 -2.02 2.28 47.52
C THR A 209 -1.96 1.25 48.65
N TYR A 210 -0.74 0.87 49.05
CA TYR A 210 -0.53 -0.12 50.12
C TYR A 210 0.76 0.17 50.87
N CYS A 211 0.96 -0.50 51.98
CA CYS A 211 2.21 -0.37 52.75
C CYS A 211 3.34 -1.12 52.02
N SER A 212 4.52 -0.54 51.98
CA SER A 212 5.70 -1.17 51.36
C SER A 212 6.10 -2.43 52.13
N SER A 213 6.53 -3.47 51.43
CA SER A 213 7.04 -4.73 52.03
C SER A 213 8.56 -4.64 52.14
N GLY A 214 9.13 -4.99 53.28
CA GLY A 214 10.57 -5.06 53.48
C GLY A 214 10.96 -5.00 54.98
N PRO A 215 12.23 -5.28 55.33
CA PRO A 215 12.73 -5.11 56.70
C PRO A 215 12.78 -3.60 57.00
N GLY A 216 11.93 -3.10 57.89
CA GLY A 216 11.84 -1.68 58.24
C GLY A 216 11.03 -1.45 59.52
N GLY A 217 11.28 -0.28 60.16
CA GLY A 217 10.58 0.16 61.38
C GLY A 217 9.15 0.66 61.12
N GLN A 218 8.61 1.44 62.09
CA GLN A 218 7.22 1.94 62.06
C GLN A 218 6.79 2.61 60.75
N SER A 219 7.72 3.28 60.03
CA SER A 219 7.41 3.97 58.75
C SER A 219 7.00 3.05 57.62
N VAL A 220 7.50 1.82 57.57
CA VAL A 220 7.16 0.81 56.51
C VAL A 220 5.76 0.23 56.71
N ASN A 221 5.36 0.08 58.00
CA ASN A 221 4.09 -0.54 58.34
C ASN A 221 2.91 0.43 58.46
N THR A 222 3.18 1.74 58.55
CA THR A 222 2.13 2.74 58.75
C THR A 222 1.91 3.67 57.56
N THR A 223 2.88 3.75 56.63
CA THR A 223 2.81 4.72 55.51
C THR A 223 2.46 3.99 54.23
N TYR A 224 1.34 4.37 53.60
CA TYR A 224 0.90 3.86 52.29
C TYR A 224 1.73 4.47 51.15
N SER A 225 3.02 4.19 51.12
CA SER A 225 3.93 4.74 50.11
C SER A 225 4.02 3.93 48.81
N ALA A 226 3.71 2.64 48.88
CA ALA A 226 3.73 1.78 47.73
C ALA A 226 2.47 1.95 46.85
N ILE A 227 2.67 1.87 45.53
CA ILE A 227 1.63 2.05 44.52
C ILE A 227 1.54 0.85 43.64
N ARG A 228 0.30 0.45 43.34
CA ARG A 228 -0.05 -0.49 42.28
C ARG A 228 -0.92 0.24 41.27
N LEU A 229 -0.49 0.24 40.01
CA LEU A 229 -1.28 0.70 38.88
C LEU A 229 -1.76 -0.51 38.08
N THR A 230 -3.03 -0.53 37.75
CA THR A 230 -3.62 -1.56 36.88
C THR A 230 -4.26 -0.84 35.70
N HIS A 231 -3.78 -1.12 34.50
CA HIS A 231 -4.41 -0.65 33.28
C HIS A 231 -5.58 -1.58 32.93
N ILE A 232 -6.80 -1.08 33.04
CA ILE A 232 -8.03 -1.89 32.95
C ILE A 232 -8.17 -2.59 31.60
N PRO A 233 -7.95 -1.92 30.44
CA PRO A 233 -8.14 -2.56 29.14
C PRO A 233 -7.14 -3.68 28.84
N THR A 234 -5.88 -3.55 29.26
CA THR A 234 -4.82 -4.54 28.98
C THR A 234 -4.58 -5.52 30.13
N GLY A 235 -5.09 -5.23 31.33
CA GLY A 235 -4.84 -6.02 32.52
C GLY A 235 -3.40 -5.92 33.06
N ILE A 236 -2.57 -5.03 32.53
CA ILE A 236 -1.18 -4.85 32.97
C ILE A 236 -1.16 -4.25 34.36
N VAL A 237 -0.37 -4.88 35.25
CA VAL A 237 -0.17 -4.42 36.62
C VAL A 237 1.28 -4.02 36.81
N VAL A 238 1.49 -2.82 37.35
CA VAL A 238 2.81 -2.31 37.75
C VAL A 238 2.78 -1.92 39.23
N THR A 239 3.79 -2.33 39.96
CA THR A 239 3.94 -1.99 41.37
C THR A 239 5.28 -1.24 41.59
N CYS A 240 5.24 -0.18 42.35
CA CYS A 240 6.45 0.56 42.72
C CYS A 240 6.45 0.91 44.22
N GLN A 241 7.54 0.59 44.90
CA GLN A 241 7.73 0.82 46.34
C GLN A 241 9.15 1.31 46.70
N ASP A 242 9.90 1.79 45.69
CA ASP A 242 11.33 2.09 45.81
C ASP A 242 11.61 3.33 46.67
N GLU A 243 10.69 4.27 46.61
CA GLU A 243 10.86 5.58 47.26
C GLU A 243 9.94 5.71 48.48
N LYS A 244 10.36 6.55 49.45
CA LYS A 244 9.54 6.89 50.62
C LYS A 244 8.34 7.77 50.26
N SER A 245 8.37 8.43 49.09
CA SER A 245 7.34 9.35 48.62
C SER A 245 6.37 8.64 47.68
N GLN A 246 5.08 8.64 48.03
CA GLN A 246 4.01 8.10 47.17
C GLN A 246 3.96 8.77 45.79
N LEU A 247 4.20 10.09 45.70
CA LEU A 247 4.22 10.83 44.44
C LEU A 247 5.35 10.39 43.51
N LYS A 248 6.54 10.11 44.07
CA LYS A 248 7.68 9.63 43.28
C LYS A 248 7.43 8.21 42.82
N ASN A 249 6.86 7.34 43.66
CA ASN A 249 6.48 5.98 43.27
C ASN A 249 5.38 5.99 42.16
N LEU A 250 4.43 6.92 42.25
CA LEU A 250 3.41 7.10 41.19
C LEU A 250 4.04 7.48 39.85
N ALA A 251 4.95 8.47 39.84
CA ALA A 251 5.61 8.90 38.63
C ALA A 251 6.43 7.74 37.98
N LYS A 252 7.20 7.00 38.80
CA LYS A 252 7.92 5.82 38.30
C LYS A 252 7.00 4.74 37.79
N ALA A 253 5.92 4.40 38.49
CA ALA A 253 4.96 3.42 38.10
C ALA A 253 4.22 3.79 36.78
N MET A 254 3.92 5.09 36.58
CA MET A 254 3.34 5.60 35.33
C MET A 254 4.30 5.47 34.16
N THR A 255 5.58 5.77 34.35
CA THR A 255 6.61 5.61 33.32
C THR A 255 6.78 4.13 32.96
N GLU A 256 6.86 3.27 33.93
CA GLU A 256 6.95 1.81 33.73
C GLU A 256 5.71 1.26 33.03
N LEU A 257 4.51 1.69 33.42
CA LEU A 257 3.26 1.28 32.79
C LEU A 257 3.23 1.69 31.32
N ARG A 258 3.63 2.94 31.01
CA ARG A 258 3.71 3.43 29.63
C ARG A 258 4.67 2.59 28.80
N SER A 259 5.85 2.28 29.33
CA SER A 259 6.85 1.45 28.64
C SER A 259 6.35 0.04 28.36
N ARG A 260 5.61 -0.58 29.30
CA ARG A 260 5.05 -1.93 29.10
C ARG A 260 3.93 -1.95 28.08
N ILE A 261 3.05 -0.96 28.10
CA ILE A 261 1.96 -0.85 27.11
C ILE A 261 2.56 -0.60 25.71
N TYR A 262 3.54 0.33 25.61
CA TYR A 262 4.26 0.56 24.36
C TYR A 262 4.88 -0.72 23.80
N ALA A 263 5.57 -1.51 24.65
CA ALA A 263 6.18 -2.76 24.23
C ALA A 263 5.16 -3.76 23.66
N ILE A 264 3.97 -3.85 24.25
CA ILE A 264 2.91 -4.74 23.78
C ILE A 264 2.33 -4.25 22.46
N GLU A 265 2.05 -2.95 22.33
CA GLU A 265 1.52 -2.40 21.10
C GLU A 265 2.53 -2.46 19.96
N HIS A 266 3.79 -2.17 20.25
CA HIS A 266 4.87 -2.34 19.29
C HIS A 266 5.04 -3.81 18.86
N GLN A 267 4.91 -4.78 19.79
CA GLN A 267 4.96 -6.20 19.43
C GLN A 267 3.79 -6.61 18.54
N LYS A 268 2.57 -6.18 18.83
CA LYS A 268 1.40 -6.40 17.95
C LYS A 268 1.63 -5.85 16.55
N TYR A 269 2.14 -4.63 16.47
CA TYR A 269 2.49 -3.99 15.21
C TYR A 269 3.53 -4.81 14.42
N LEU A 270 4.60 -5.30 15.08
CA LEU A 270 5.60 -6.16 14.44
C LEU A 270 4.98 -7.48 13.93
N ASP A 271 4.08 -8.07 14.70
CA ASP A 271 3.37 -9.30 14.33
C ASP A 271 2.42 -9.07 13.12
N GLU A 272 1.76 -7.92 13.04
CA GLU A 272 0.95 -7.52 11.88
C GLU A 272 1.82 -7.35 10.63
N ILE A 273 2.95 -6.65 10.73
CA ILE A 273 3.91 -6.51 9.64
C ILE A 273 4.43 -7.88 9.20
N ALA A 274 4.80 -8.75 10.13
CA ALA A 274 5.28 -10.09 9.82
C ALA A 274 4.21 -10.91 9.09
N THR A 275 2.96 -10.76 9.47
CA THR A 275 1.81 -11.41 8.82
C THR A 275 1.56 -10.83 7.43
N LYS A 276 1.52 -9.50 7.26
CA LYS A 276 1.42 -8.82 5.96
C LYS A 276 2.56 -9.28 5.02
N ARG A 277 3.81 -9.25 5.51
CA ARG A 277 4.98 -9.72 4.76
C ARG A 277 4.83 -11.19 4.32
N LYS A 278 4.41 -12.08 5.22
CA LYS A 278 4.21 -13.51 4.91
C LYS A 278 3.15 -13.71 3.83
N THR A 279 2.09 -12.94 3.84
CA THR A 279 1.02 -12.98 2.83
C THR A 279 1.53 -12.50 1.46
N MET A 280 2.30 -11.40 1.42
CA MET A 280 2.82 -10.81 0.19
C MET A 280 3.85 -11.70 -0.49
N VAL A 281 4.74 -12.32 0.28
CA VAL A 281 5.90 -13.07 -0.23
C VAL A 281 5.60 -14.56 -0.39
N SER A 282 4.51 -15.07 0.23
CA SER A 282 4.17 -16.49 0.24
C SER A 282 5.38 -17.37 0.66
N THR A 283 5.69 -18.40 -0.12
CA THR A 283 6.82 -19.32 0.16
C THR A 283 8.14 -18.90 -0.50
N GLY A 284 8.17 -17.81 -1.30
CA GLY A 284 9.34 -17.45 -2.14
C GLY A 284 9.65 -18.46 -3.25
N ASP A 285 8.72 -19.39 -3.52
CA ASP A 285 8.85 -20.39 -4.57
C ASP A 285 8.60 -19.77 -5.95
N ARG A 286 9.31 -20.29 -6.95
CA ARG A 286 9.18 -19.90 -8.38
C ARG A 286 7.76 -20.08 -8.92
N SER A 287 6.96 -20.93 -8.32
CA SER A 287 5.55 -21.19 -8.71
C SER A 287 4.62 -20.03 -8.36
N ALA A 288 4.86 -19.34 -7.25
CA ALA A 288 4.05 -18.22 -6.75
C ALA A 288 4.40 -16.86 -7.39
N LYS A 289 4.95 -16.87 -8.60
CA LYS A 289 5.40 -15.68 -9.31
C LYS A 289 4.27 -14.71 -9.65
N ILE A 290 4.50 -13.42 -9.40
CA ILE A 290 3.66 -12.34 -9.92
C ILE A 290 4.14 -11.88 -11.31
N ARG A 291 5.49 -11.82 -11.50
CA ARG A 291 6.10 -11.34 -12.73
C ARG A 291 7.26 -12.19 -13.18
N THR A 292 7.43 -12.35 -14.51
CA THR A 292 8.55 -13.08 -15.10
C THR A 292 9.33 -12.19 -16.05
N TYR A 293 10.65 -12.13 -15.84
CA TYR A 293 11.64 -11.43 -16.65
C TYR A 293 12.36 -12.47 -17.51
N ASN A 294 12.05 -12.52 -18.82
CA ASN A 294 12.61 -13.49 -19.75
C ASN A 294 13.64 -12.81 -20.66
N TYR A 295 14.91 -12.94 -20.32
CA TYR A 295 16.01 -12.31 -21.06
C TYR A 295 16.20 -12.88 -22.47
N PRO A 296 16.18 -14.22 -22.71
CA PRO A 296 16.27 -14.76 -24.06
C PRO A 296 15.22 -14.24 -25.04
N GLN A 297 14.03 -13.91 -24.54
CA GLN A 297 12.92 -13.40 -25.36
C GLN A 297 12.74 -11.89 -25.27
N GLY A 298 13.55 -11.19 -24.46
CA GLY A 298 13.46 -9.73 -24.26
C GLY A 298 12.12 -9.26 -23.72
N ARG A 299 11.39 -10.11 -22.97
CA ARG A 299 10.01 -9.82 -22.52
C ARG A 299 9.86 -9.87 -21.00
N VAL A 300 8.93 -9.06 -20.50
CA VAL A 300 8.41 -9.11 -19.14
C VAL A 300 6.93 -9.49 -19.19
N THR A 301 6.51 -10.45 -18.37
CA THR A 301 5.12 -10.87 -18.26
C THR A 301 4.64 -10.72 -16.81
N ASP A 302 3.63 -9.89 -16.59
CA ASP A 302 2.89 -9.82 -15.33
C ASP A 302 1.73 -10.82 -15.38
N HIS A 303 1.77 -11.80 -14.47
CA HIS A 303 0.81 -12.91 -14.49
C HIS A 303 -0.53 -12.59 -13.83
N ARG A 304 -0.62 -11.50 -13.09
CA ARG A 304 -1.86 -11.07 -12.43
C ARG A 304 -2.90 -10.60 -13.46
N ILE A 305 -2.40 -9.84 -14.45
CA ILE A 305 -3.24 -9.25 -15.52
C ILE A 305 -2.92 -9.81 -16.90
N ASN A 306 -2.10 -10.88 -16.98
CA ASN A 306 -1.63 -11.49 -18.24
C ASN A 306 -1.00 -10.49 -19.22
N LEU A 307 -0.40 -9.42 -18.73
CA LEU A 307 0.28 -8.41 -19.53
C LEU A 307 1.66 -8.88 -19.94
N THR A 308 1.97 -8.81 -21.22
CA THR A 308 3.32 -9.10 -21.75
C THR A 308 3.86 -7.91 -22.52
N LEU A 309 5.03 -7.42 -22.10
CA LEU A 309 5.77 -6.33 -22.74
C LEU A 309 7.08 -6.86 -23.30
N TYR A 310 7.44 -6.45 -24.52
CA TYR A 310 8.68 -6.87 -25.22
C TYR A 310 9.80 -5.82 -25.11
N ASN A 311 9.83 -5.06 -24.03
CA ASN A 311 10.79 -4.02 -23.71
C ASN A 311 11.53 -4.27 -22.39
N LEU A 312 11.98 -5.51 -22.15
CA LEU A 312 12.66 -5.91 -20.91
C LEU A 312 13.77 -4.93 -20.48
N ALA A 313 14.57 -4.44 -21.43
CA ALA A 313 15.67 -3.51 -21.12
C ALA A 313 15.15 -2.20 -20.51
N ALA A 314 14.09 -1.61 -21.07
CA ALA A 314 13.48 -0.38 -20.57
C ALA A 314 12.86 -0.60 -19.18
N VAL A 315 12.17 -1.73 -18.97
CA VAL A 315 11.63 -2.10 -17.65
C VAL A 315 12.76 -2.23 -16.61
N MET A 316 13.87 -2.89 -16.94
CA MET A 316 15.03 -3.01 -16.05
C MET A 316 15.77 -1.67 -15.83
N ASP A 317 15.51 -0.68 -16.69
CA ASP A 317 15.98 0.68 -16.55
C ASP A 317 14.96 1.62 -15.84
N GLY A 318 13.89 1.04 -15.28
CA GLY A 318 12.93 1.74 -14.41
C GLY A 318 11.63 2.17 -15.09
N GLU A 319 11.35 1.76 -16.33
CA GLU A 319 10.07 2.07 -17.00
C GLU A 319 8.97 1.10 -16.55
N LEU A 320 8.47 1.30 -15.30
CA LEU A 320 7.41 0.48 -14.70
C LEU A 320 6.01 1.08 -14.87
N GLY A 321 5.90 2.31 -15.37
CA GLY A 321 4.65 3.08 -15.40
C GLY A 321 3.49 2.32 -16.02
N GLU A 322 3.65 1.79 -17.24
CA GLU A 322 2.60 1.06 -17.95
C GLU A 322 2.08 -0.16 -17.20
N ILE A 323 2.98 -0.91 -16.53
CA ILE A 323 2.58 -2.09 -15.76
C ILE A 323 1.75 -1.67 -14.54
N ILE A 324 2.21 -0.65 -13.82
CA ILE A 324 1.56 -0.15 -12.62
C ILE A 324 0.18 0.44 -12.95
N GLU A 325 0.08 1.26 -14.00
CA GLU A 325 -1.19 1.85 -14.43
C GLU A 325 -2.23 0.78 -14.76
N LYS A 326 -1.85 -0.28 -15.49
CA LYS A 326 -2.77 -1.38 -15.80
C LYS A 326 -3.20 -2.15 -14.56
N LEU A 327 -2.30 -2.33 -13.58
CA LEU A 327 -2.65 -2.97 -12.30
C LEU A 327 -3.59 -2.09 -11.46
N GLN A 328 -3.39 -0.77 -11.46
CA GLN A 328 -4.29 0.18 -10.81
C GLN A 328 -5.70 0.15 -11.42
N ILE A 329 -5.78 0.10 -12.75
CA ILE A 329 -7.06 0.01 -13.45
C ILE A 329 -7.79 -1.29 -13.09
N GLU A 330 -7.08 -2.41 -13.03
CA GLU A 330 -7.68 -3.71 -12.67
C GLU A 330 -8.17 -3.70 -11.20
N GLU A 331 -7.34 -3.24 -10.24
CA GLU A 331 -7.73 -3.11 -8.83
C GLU A 331 -8.97 -2.21 -8.67
N ASN A 332 -8.98 -1.05 -9.35
CA ASN A 332 -10.10 -0.12 -9.31
C ASN A 332 -11.36 -0.74 -9.92
N THR A 333 -11.22 -1.53 -10.98
CA THR A 333 -12.32 -2.26 -11.61
C THR A 333 -12.90 -3.33 -10.69
N GLU A 334 -12.05 -4.05 -9.96
CA GLU A 334 -12.48 -5.02 -8.95
C GLU A 334 -13.21 -4.34 -7.78
N LYS A 335 -12.64 -3.26 -7.24
CA LYS A 335 -13.29 -2.46 -6.17
C LYS A 335 -14.66 -1.91 -6.57
N LEU A 336 -14.82 -1.49 -7.84
CA LEU A 336 -16.09 -1.02 -8.37
C LEU A 336 -17.11 -2.16 -8.49
N LYS A 337 -16.70 -3.35 -8.95
CA LYS A 337 -17.56 -4.54 -9.00
C LYS A 337 -18.03 -4.97 -7.61
N GLU A 338 -17.14 -4.94 -6.60
CA GLU A 338 -17.47 -5.25 -5.21
C GLU A 338 -18.43 -4.22 -4.59
N SER A 339 -18.29 -2.95 -4.98
CA SER A 339 -19.20 -1.89 -4.53
C SER A 339 -20.54 -1.86 -5.26
N GLY A 340 -20.73 -2.73 -6.27
CA GLY A 340 -22.02 -2.92 -6.97
C GLY A 340 -22.29 -1.88 -8.06
N PHE A 341 -21.23 -1.34 -8.67
CA PHE A 341 -21.30 -0.50 -9.87
C PHE A 341 -20.96 -1.31 -11.13
#